data_8ef45eacebf0ad6aaf0e20c4796213c7
#
_entry.id   8ef45eacebf0ad6aaf0e20c4796213c7
#
_cell.length_a   1.000
_cell.length_b   1.000
_cell.length_c   1.000
_cell.angle_alpha   90.00
_cell.angle_beta   90.00
_cell.angle_gamma   90.00
#
_symmetry.space_group_name_H-M   'P 1'
#
loop_
_entity.id
_entity.type
_entity.pdbx_description
1 polymer ?
#
loop_
_entity_poly.entity_id
_entity_poly.type
_entity_poly.pdbx_seq_one_letter_code
_entity_poly.pdbx_strand_id
1 'polypeptide(L)'
;MRPLIFLLFTILENRCKIIRLLDLTDEDDMRQLMLGNAAAARGLFEAGCEFISSYPGTPSTEITEEAAKFKEIYCEWAPNEKVALESAFGACLAGRRAFCGMKHVGLNVAADPLFTMSYTGVNAGLVIGVADDPGMHSSQNEQDSRHHAIASKIPMIEPCDSDEARRFAALAFEISEKFDTPVLYKMCTRIAHSQSVTEPAERTVPARKSYEKNIRKYVMTPANAIRRHPFVEQRMRDLEEWSQTSGINRIETGRCPDNLMLFGVPAGKIGIITSSTSYQYVKEVFGDSVSILKLGMVNPLPAGTIRKFSDGLEKLVVVEELDPIIEQFVRSLNLGCEVLGKNILPLCGEFSQNIIAEAFGKEIRRGKKLDVEIPVRPPIMCAGCPHRGIFYALGKLKVTVFGDIGCYTLGSAAPLSAMDVTLCMGASFSGLHGWNKAGGEENERKSVAVIGDSTFMHSGMTGLASIAYNQSNSTVIVLDNSITGMTGHQQNPTTGKNLYGEPAGRVDLEALSRAMGISRVRVVDPYNIAECENAVREELAAPGPSVIISRRPCVLLKEVRSNPPLKVDADKCRGCRMCMKIGCPAISMRDNKAEIDSTLCVGCAVCPQMCKFGAL
;
A
#
# COMPACT_ATOMS: atom_id res chain seq x y z
N MET A 1 -37.73 -37.15 12.78
CA MET A 1 -38.17 -35.79 12.38
C MET A 1 -38.14 -34.76 13.52
N ARG A 2 -38.04 -35.10 14.79
CA ARG A 2 -37.94 -34.12 15.91
C ARG A 2 -36.60 -33.45 16.16
N PRO A 3 -35.42 -34.02 15.86
CA PRO A 3 -34.15 -33.32 16.12
C PRO A 3 -33.81 -32.22 15.09
N LEU A 4 -34.29 -32.31 13.85
CA LEU A 4 -34.00 -31.31 12.79
C LEU A 4 -34.75 -29.99 13.01
N ILE A 5 -35.97 -30.07 13.60
CA ILE A 5 -36.79 -28.89 13.88
C ILE A 5 -36.19 -28.09 15.05
N PHE A 6 -35.60 -28.77 16.04
CA PHE A 6 -34.94 -28.09 17.16
C PHE A 6 -33.67 -27.36 16.73
N LEU A 7 -32.88 -27.93 15.78
CA LEU A 7 -31.70 -27.28 15.24
C LEU A 7 -32.05 -26.06 14.39
N LEU A 8 -33.13 -26.12 13.59
CA LEU A 8 -33.65 -24.99 12.81
C LEU A 8 -34.17 -23.86 13.70
N PHE A 9 -34.84 -24.17 14.82
CA PHE A 9 -35.30 -23.15 15.76
C PHE A 9 -34.15 -22.46 16.48
N THR A 10 -33.08 -23.16 16.87
CA THR A 10 -31.90 -22.60 17.52
C THR A 10 -31.09 -21.72 16.54
N ILE A 11 -31.03 -22.08 15.26
CA ILE A 11 -30.37 -21.27 14.21
C ILE A 11 -31.19 -20.01 13.89
N LEU A 12 -32.52 -20.09 13.90
CA LEU A 12 -33.44 -18.96 13.71
C LEU A 12 -33.42 -18.00 14.91
N GLU A 13 -33.39 -18.51 16.15
CA GLU A 13 -33.25 -17.66 17.35
C GLU A 13 -31.89 -16.96 17.42
N ASN A 14 -30.81 -17.63 17.03
CA ASN A 14 -29.48 -17.00 16.96
C ASN A 14 -29.38 -16.00 15.80
N ARG A 15 -30.02 -16.25 14.65
CA ARG A 15 -30.14 -15.23 13.58
C ARG A 15 -31.01 -14.04 14.02
N CYS A 16 -32.10 -14.24 14.73
CA CYS A 16 -32.90 -13.15 15.30
C CYS A 16 -32.14 -12.37 16.38
N LYS A 17 -31.28 -13.03 17.18
CA LYS A 17 -30.40 -12.31 18.13
C LYS A 17 -29.29 -11.52 17.44
N ILE A 18 -28.70 -12.04 16.36
CA ILE A 18 -27.71 -11.33 15.53
C ILE A 18 -28.41 -10.18 14.77
N ILE A 19 -29.60 -10.38 14.24
CA ILE A 19 -30.37 -9.32 13.58
C ILE A 19 -30.85 -8.27 14.59
N ARG A 20 -31.23 -8.64 15.82
CA ARG A 20 -31.52 -7.67 16.91
C ARG A 20 -30.28 -6.94 17.42
N LEU A 21 -29.08 -7.54 17.31
CA LEU A 21 -27.82 -6.83 17.56
C LEU A 21 -27.45 -5.88 16.42
N LEU A 22 -27.98 -6.08 15.22
CA LEU A 22 -27.82 -5.19 14.06
C LEU A 22 -28.93 -4.12 13.96
N ASP A 23 -30.08 -4.33 14.64
CA ASP A 23 -31.22 -3.39 14.73
C ASP A 23 -31.21 -2.51 16.00
N LEU A 24 -30.09 -2.45 16.73
CA LEU A 24 -29.87 -1.44 17.75
C LEU A 24 -29.47 -0.11 17.07
N THR A 25 -30.34 0.41 16.22
CA THR A 25 -30.40 1.84 15.94
C THR A 25 -31.34 2.47 16.98
N ASP A 26 -30.92 2.50 18.23
CA ASP A 26 -31.32 3.58 19.11
C ASP A 26 -30.73 4.85 18.49
N GLU A 27 -31.54 5.80 18.10
CA GLU A 27 -31.14 7.08 17.50
C GLU A 27 -30.17 7.89 18.39
N ASP A 28 -29.88 7.44 19.60
CA ASP A 28 -28.95 8.04 20.56
C ASP A 28 -27.58 7.31 20.66
N ASP A 29 -27.35 6.15 20.06
CA ASP A 29 -26.02 5.49 20.09
C ASP A 29 -25.23 5.78 18.81
N MET A 30 -24.44 6.87 18.84
CA MET A 30 -23.55 7.31 17.75
C MET A 30 -22.41 6.33 17.43
N ARG A 31 -22.28 5.21 18.16
CA ARG A 31 -21.20 4.24 17.99
C ARG A 31 -21.37 3.41 16.71
N GLN A 32 -20.31 3.32 15.94
CA GLN A 32 -20.27 2.58 14.68
C GLN A 32 -19.04 1.67 14.62
N LEU A 33 -19.23 0.47 14.06
CA LEU A 33 -18.11 -0.42 13.77
C LEU A 33 -17.50 -0.02 12.41
N MET A 34 -16.26 0.46 12.40
CA MET A 34 -15.59 0.97 11.20
C MET A 34 -14.24 0.28 10.96
N LEU A 35 -13.90 0.06 9.68
CA LEU A 35 -12.52 -0.25 9.27
C LEU A 35 -11.62 0.95 9.54
N GLY A 36 -10.33 0.72 9.85
CA GLY A 36 -9.38 1.80 10.10
C GLY A 36 -9.28 2.81 8.97
N ASN A 37 -9.26 2.36 7.70
CA ASN A 37 -9.25 3.27 6.54
C ASN A 37 -10.54 4.11 6.46
N ALA A 38 -11.71 3.50 6.71
CA ALA A 38 -12.97 4.23 6.73
C ALA A 38 -13.05 5.22 7.89
N ALA A 39 -12.52 4.85 9.06
CA ALA A 39 -12.44 5.71 10.22
C ALA A 39 -11.49 6.91 9.99
N ALA A 40 -10.34 6.68 9.36
CA ALA A 40 -9.44 7.77 8.94
C ALA A 40 -10.15 8.74 7.99
N ALA A 41 -10.83 8.23 6.94
CA ALA A 41 -11.61 9.05 6.01
C ALA A 41 -12.71 9.85 6.72
N ARG A 42 -13.39 9.23 7.70
CA ARG A 42 -14.38 9.90 8.54
C ARG A 42 -13.75 11.03 9.37
N GLY A 43 -12.58 10.80 9.97
CA GLY A 43 -11.85 11.84 10.72
C GLY A 43 -11.40 13.01 9.84
N LEU A 44 -10.96 12.75 8.60
CA LEU A 44 -10.66 13.80 7.62
C LEU A 44 -11.91 14.63 7.29
N PHE A 45 -13.06 13.97 7.10
CA PHE A 45 -14.33 14.65 6.87
C PHE A 45 -14.72 15.53 8.07
N GLU A 46 -14.72 14.97 9.28
CA GLU A 46 -15.05 15.69 10.52
C GLU A 46 -14.18 16.93 10.74
N ALA A 47 -12.90 16.81 10.40
CA ALA A 47 -11.93 17.91 10.51
C ALA A 47 -12.07 18.98 9.41
N GLY A 48 -13.02 18.87 8.51
CA GLY A 48 -13.20 19.86 7.45
C GLY A 48 -12.14 19.79 6.34
N CYS A 49 -11.56 18.61 6.07
CA CYS A 49 -10.75 18.40 4.88
C CYS A 49 -11.58 18.71 3.62
N GLU A 50 -11.02 19.45 2.66
CA GLU A 50 -11.70 19.83 1.42
C GLU A 50 -11.01 19.31 0.16
N PHE A 51 -9.76 18.82 0.25
CA PHE A 51 -8.99 18.35 -0.90
C PHE A 51 -8.17 17.11 -0.55
N ILE A 52 -8.28 16.08 -1.40
CA ILE A 52 -7.49 14.85 -1.29
C ILE A 52 -6.93 14.50 -2.67
N SER A 53 -5.62 14.35 -2.74
CA SER A 53 -4.93 13.79 -3.90
C SER A 53 -4.04 12.64 -3.45
N SER A 54 -4.18 11.47 -4.08
CA SER A 54 -3.49 10.24 -3.67
C SER A 54 -3.03 9.43 -4.86
N TYR A 55 -2.10 8.51 -4.64
CA TYR A 55 -1.81 7.43 -5.58
C TYR A 55 -2.22 6.09 -4.94
N PRO A 56 -2.91 5.18 -5.69
CA PRO A 56 -3.38 3.92 -5.13
C PRO A 56 -2.24 3.02 -4.65
N GLY A 57 -2.28 2.59 -3.38
CA GLY A 57 -1.27 1.71 -2.80
C GLY A 57 -1.81 1.02 -1.54
N THR A 58 -2.05 -0.31 -1.60
CA THR A 58 -2.47 -1.09 -0.43
C THR A 58 -1.38 -1.06 0.65
N PRO A 59 -1.71 -0.70 1.92
CA PRO A 59 -3.06 -0.71 2.52
C PRO A 59 -3.75 0.66 2.65
N SER A 60 -3.33 1.74 1.99
CA SER A 60 -3.89 3.11 2.16
C SER A 60 -4.96 3.51 1.13
N THR A 61 -5.17 2.71 0.08
CA THR A 61 -6.05 3.07 -1.06
C THR A 61 -7.46 3.46 -0.62
N GLU A 62 -8.05 2.69 0.29
CA GLU A 62 -9.44 2.82 0.71
C GLU A 62 -9.69 4.12 1.51
N ILE A 63 -8.67 4.77 2.08
CA ILE A 63 -8.87 6.09 2.73
C ILE A 63 -9.45 7.09 1.73
N THR A 64 -8.87 7.17 0.54
CA THR A 64 -9.33 8.09 -0.51
C THR A 64 -10.66 7.65 -1.10
N GLU A 65 -10.88 6.34 -1.30
CA GLU A 65 -12.14 5.79 -1.80
C GLU A 65 -13.30 6.04 -0.82
N GLU A 66 -13.07 5.88 0.49
CA GLU A 66 -14.05 6.18 1.52
C GLU A 66 -14.31 7.69 1.63
N ALA A 67 -13.26 8.51 1.58
CA ALA A 67 -13.39 9.96 1.62
C ALA A 67 -14.17 10.51 0.40
N ALA A 68 -14.02 9.90 -0.77
CA ALA A 68 -14.73 10.30 -1.99
C ALA A 68 -16.27 10.14 -1.92
N LYS A 69 -16.78 9.41 -0.92
CA LYS A 69 -18.22 9.31 -0.65
C LYS A 69 -18.80 10.59 -0.03
N PHE A 70 -17.95 11.45 0.56
CA PHE A 70 -18.34 12.74 1.10
C PHE A 70 -18.22 13.82 0.03
N LYS A 71 -19.35 14.40 -0.40
CA LYS A 71 -19.41 15.40 -1.48
C LYS A 71 -18.67 16.70 -1.17
N GLU A 72 -18.41 16.95 0.10
CA GLU A 72 -17.70 18.13 0.61
C GLU A 72 -16.19 18.05 0.39
N ILE A 73 -15.67 16.87 0.01
CA ILE A 73 -14.24 16.65 -0.22
C ILE A 73 -14.03 16.38 -1.71
N TYR A 74 -13.23 17.20 -2.35
CA TYR A 74 -12.72 16.88 -3.68
C TYR A 74 -11.63 15.83 -3.57
N CYS A 75 -11.81 14.69 -4.24
CA CYS A 75 -10.86 13.58 -4.25
C CYS A 75 -10.39 13.29 -5.68
N GLU A 76 -9.11 12.98 -5.85
CA GLU A 76 -8.54 12.58 -7.13
C GLU A 76 -7.44 11.51 -6.99
N TRP A 77 -7.23 10.76 -8.07
CA TRP A 77 -6.04 9.95 -8.26
C TRP A 77 -5.01 10.71 -9.07
N ALA A 78 -3.85 10.96 -8.49
CA ALA A 78 -2.69 11.52 -9.19
C ALA A 78 -1.92 10.42 -9.96
N PRO A 79 -1.09 10.78 -10.95
CA PRO A 79 -0.28 9.80 -11.67
C PRO A 79 0.82 9.16 -10.82
N ASN A 80 1.31 9.83 -9.76
CA ASN A 80 2.23 9.30 -8.75
C ASN A 80 2.14 10.09 -7.44
N GLU A 81 2.83 9.60 -6.41
CA GLU A 81 2.77 10.17 -5.06
C GLU A 81 3.43 11.55 -4.95
N LYS A 82 4.47 11.81 -5.75
CA LYS A 82 5.09 13.14 -5.82
C LYS A 82 4.08 14.20 -6.28
N VAL A 83 3.41 13.92 -7.39
CA VAL A 83 2.37 14.82 -7.94
C VAL A 83 1.19 14.94 -6.98
N ALA A 84 0.76 13.84 -6.34
CA ALA A 84 -0.29 13.85 -5.34
C ALA A 84 0.03 14.80 -4.18
N LEU A 85 1.23 14.69 -3.62
CA LEU A 85 1.67 15.54 -2.49
C LEU A 85 1.82 17.01 -2.91
N GLU A 86 2.35 17.27 -4.09
CA GLU A 86 2.46 18.63 -4.64
C GLU A 86 1.09 19.28 -4.86
N SER A 87 0.10 18.51 -5.36
CA SER A 87 -1.28 18.97 -5.53
C SER A 87 -1.94 19.29 -4.19
N ALA A 88 -1.79 18.41 -3.19
CA ALA A 88 -2.28 18.64 -1.84
C ALA A 88 -1.64 19.88 -1.18
N PHE A 89 -0.34 20.10 -1.42
CA PHE A 89 0.35 21.32 -0.97
C PHE A 89 -0.20 22.56 -1.66
N GLY A 90 -0.49 22.51 -2.94
CA GLY A 90 -1.14 23.61 -3.66
C GLY A 90 -2.50 23.98 -3.03
N ALA A 91 -3.33 23.00 -2.70
CA ALA A 91 -4.60 23.20 -2.01
C ALA A 91 -4.41 23.77 -0.59
N CYS A 92 -3.40 23.30 0.13
CA CYS A 92 -3.00 23.82 1.42
C CYS A 92 -2.60 25.30 1.34
N LEU A 93 -1.82 25.71 0.35
CA LEU A 93 -1.46 27.11 0.11
C LEU A 93 -2.69 27.98 -0.23
N ALA A 94 -3.68 27.40 -0.95
CA ALA A 94 -4.95 28.07 -1.23
C ALA A 94 -5.87 28.20 0.00
N GLY A 95 -5.38 27.81 1.19
CA GLY A 95 -6.07 27.98 2.47
C GLY A 95 -7.08 26.91 2.81
N ARG A 96 -6.93 25.70 2.24
CA ARG A 96 -7.82 24.55 2.48
C ARG A 96 -7.06 23.43 3.19
N ARG A 97 -7.71 22.76 4.15
CA ARG A 97 -7.19 21.53 4.71
C ARG A 97 -7.09 20.45 3.63
N ALA A 98 -5.90 19.89 3.45
CA ALA A 98 -5.61 18.92 2.40
C ALA A 98 -4.96 17.65 2.95
N PHE A 99 -5.27 16.52 2.30
CA PHE A 99 -4.70 15.21 2.62
C PHE A 99 -4.07 14.60 1.36
N CYS A 100 -2.95 13.88 1.57
CA CYS A 100 -2.30 13.07 0.55
C CYS A 100 -2.08 11.66 1.08
N GLY A 101 -2.69 10.64 0.46
CA GLY A 101 -2.56 9.23 0.87
C GLY A 101 -1.60 8.44 0.01
N MET A 102 -0.75 7.62 0.63
CA MET A 102 0.21 6.77 -0.06
C MET A 102 0.67 5.59 0.79
N LYS A 103 1.24 4.58 0.14
CA LYS A 103 1.96 3.49 0.76
C LYS A 103 3.41 3.93 1.12
N HIS A 104 4.11 3.18 2.00
CA HIS A 104 5.49 3.50 2.38
C HIS A 104 6.45 3.65 1.20
N VAL A 105 6.36 2.81 0.16
CA VAL A 105 7.19 2.94 -1.05
C VAL A 105 6.86 4.22 -1.84
N GLY A 106 5.62 4.70 -1.76
CA GLY A 106 5.21 5.97 -2.33
C GLY A 106 5.82 7.17 -1.61
N LEU A 107 6.07 7.05 -0.30
CA LEU A 107 6.77 8.10 0.45
C LEU A 107 8.19 8.31 -0.07
N ASN A 108 8.85 7.26 -0.57
CA ASN A 108 10.14 7.39 -1.25
C ASN A 108 10.03 8.26 -2.52
N VAL A 109 8.94 8.09 -3.30
CA VAL A 109 8.69 8.87 -4.51
C VAL A 109 8.38 10.34 -4.17
N ALA A 110 7.66 10.57 -3.06
CA ALA A 110 7.30 11.90 -2.56
C ALA A 110 8.35 12.52 -1.63
N ALA A 111 9.53 11.92 -1.45
CA ALA A 111 10.52 12.37 -0.48
C ALA A 111 11.03 13.80 -0.78
N ASP A 112 11.30 14.15 -2.03
CA ASP A 112 11.80 15.48 -2.39
C ASP A 112 10.85 16.61 -1.97
N PRO A 113 9.56 16.62 -2.35
CA PRO A 113 8.62 17.61 -1.83
C PRO A 113 8.43 17.51 -0.31
N LEU A 114 8.42 16.31 0.29
CA LEU A 114 8.30 16.12 1.74
C LEU A 114 9.36 16.91 2.51
N PHE A 115 10.64 16.72 2.16
CA PHE A 115 11.76 17.39 2.82
C PHE A 115 11.70 18.92 2.65
N THR A 116 11.33 19.39 1.47
CA THR A 116 11.22 20.83 1.20
C THR A 116 10.04 21.45 1.93
N MET A 117 8.90 20.75 2.03
CA MET A 117 7.71 21.22 2.75
C MET A 117 7.94 21.38 4.26
N SER A 118 8.86 20.62 4.85
CA SER A 118 9.30 20.83 6.21
C SER A 118 9.84 22.25 6.42
N TYR A 119 10.50 22.82 5.43
CA TYR A 119 11.06 24.18 5.49
C TYR A 119 10.02 25.25 5.13
N THR A 120 9.22 25.05 4.10
CA THR A 120 8.21 26.02 3.68
C THR A 120 7.09 26.18 4.70
N GLY A 121 6.80 25.12 5.45
CA GLY A 121 5.60 25.09 6.30
C GLY A 121 4.32 25.06 5.47
N VAL A 122 3.22 25.46 6.09
CA VAL A 122 1.86 25.36 5.53
C VAL A 122 1.14 26.71 5.58
N ASN A 123 0.00 26.83 4.88
CA ASN A 123 -0.95 27.92 5.06
C ASN A 123 -2.21 27.43 5.80
N ALA A 124 -2.84 26.36 5.30
CA ALA A 124 -3.82 25.56 6.03
C ALA A 124 -3.21 24.20 6.41
N GLY A 125 -3.95 23.35 7.11
CA GLY A 125 -3.44 22.04 7.53
C GLY A 125 -3.17 21.12 6.36
N LEU A 126 -2.01 20.44 6.38
CA LEU A 126 -1.60 19.41 5.42
C LEU A 126 -1.25 18.11 6.15
N VAL A 127 -1.97 17.05 5.82
CA VAL A 127 -1.77 15.73 6.40
C VAL A 127 -1.32 14.74 5.30
N ILE A 128 -0.28 14.00 5.57
CA ILE A 128 0.28 12.98 4.67
C ILE A 128 0.05 11.62 5.31
N GLY A 129 -0.96 10.90 4.79
CA GLY A 129 -1.25 9.53 5.21
C GLY A 129 -0.26 8.57 4.57
N VAL A 130 0.50 7.88 5.39
CA VAL A 130 1.43 6.84 4.95
C VAL A 130 1.08 5.52 5.61
N ALA A 131 1.03 4.43 4.84
CA ALA A 131 0.74 3.11 5.36
C ALA A 131 1.91 2.17 5.17
N ASP A 132 2.47 1.69 6.29
CA ASP A 132 3.49 0.66 6.35
C ASP A 132 2.86 -0.74 6.29
N ASP A 133 3.64 -1.73 5.85
CA ASP A 133 3.18 -3.10 5.64
C ASP A 133 4.11 -4.10 6.35
N PRO A 134 4.09 -4.14 7.71
CA PRO A 134 4.84 -5.13 8.47
C PRO A 134 4.50 -6.55 8.02
N GLY A 135 5.53 -7.38 7.75
CA GLY A 135 5.35 -8.72 7.21
C GLY A 135 5.14 -8.78 5.69
N MET A 136 5.17 -7.65 4.99
CA MET A 136 5.13 -7.57 3.52
C MET A 136 3.95 -8.31 2.88
N HIS A 137 2.73 -8.13 3.40
CA HIS A 137 1.52 -8.78 2.86
C HIS A 137 1.26 -8.44 1.39
N SER A 138 1.63 -7.22 0.95
CA SER A 138 1.47 -6.76 -0.43
C SER A 138 2.62 -5.88 -0.93
N SER A 139 3.82 -6.02 -0.34
CA SER A 139 4.97 -5.14 -0.60
C SER A 139 6.19 -5.89 -1.11
N GLN A 140 7.02 -5.24 -1.91
CA GLN A 140 8.27 -5.78 -2.42
C GLN A 140 9.46 -5.67 -1.43
N ASN A 141 9.29 -4.91 -0.36
CA ASN A 141 10.24 -4.78 0.74
C ASN A 141 9.50 -4.30 2.00
N GLU A 142 10.13 -4.47 3.15
CA GLU A 142 9.68 -3.94 4.43
C GLU A 142 10.40 -2.61 4.67
N GLN A 143 9.64 -1.57 5.06
CA GLN A 143 10.19 -0.24 5.34
C GLN A 143 9.51 0.34 6.58
N ASP A 144 10.25 1.20 7.27
CA ASP A 144 9.74 1.97 8.40
C ASP A 144 9.69 3.46 8.06
N SER A 145 8.49 3.97 7.84
CA SER A 145 8.29 5.38 7.45
C SER A 145 8.69 6.37 8.55
N ARG A 146 8.92 5.93 9.79
CA ARG A 146 9.43 6.77 10.88
C ARG A 146 10.82 7.36 10.56
N HIS A 147 11.65 6.66 9.77
CA HIS A 147 12.92 7.20 9.29
C HIS A 147 12.74 8.46 8.44
N HIS A 148 11.72 8.51 7.59
CA HIS A 148 11.40 9.71 6.80
C HIS A 148 10.96 10.86 7.70
N ALA A 149 10.17 10.59 8.75
CA ALA A 149 9.75 11.60 9.71
C ALA A 149 10.95 12.23 10.43
N ILE A 150 11.87 11.40 10.91
CA ILE A 150 13.09 11.83 11.61
C ILE A 150 13.97 12.66 10.67
N ALA A 151 14.25 12.14 9.48
CA ALA A 151 15.15 12.79 8.53
C ALA A 151 14.60 14.11 7.96
N SER A 152 13.28 14.17 7.68
CA SER A 152 12.61 15.37 7.18
C SER A 152 12.25 16.38 8.27
N LYS A 153 12.34 16.00 9.56
CA LYS A 153 11.93 16.82 10.72
C LYS A 153 10.44 17.21 10.64
N ILE A 154 9.62 16.25 10.28
CA ILE A 154 8.16 16.36 10.22
C ILE A 154 7.55 15.51 11.34
N PRO A 155 6.59 16.05 12.13
CA PRO A 155 5.94 15.26 13.16
C PRO A 155 5.18 14.07 12.59
N MET A 156 5.21 12.94 13.31
CA MET A 156 4.50 11.73 12.95
C MET A 156 3.65 11.20 14.10
N ILE A 157 2.42 10.86 13.80
CA ILE A 157 1.46 10.26 14.74
C ILE A 157 0.97 8.92 14.23
N GLU A 158 0.74 7.96 15.17
CA GLU A 158 0.33 6.58 14.89
C GLU A 158 -0.91 6.20 15.71
N PRO A 159 -2.06 5.94 15.08
CA PRO A 159 -3.22 5.37 15.78
C PRO A 159 -3.00 3.89 16.12
N CYS A 160 -3.75 3.38 17.11
CA CYS A 160 -3.70 1.96 17.52
C CYS A 160 -4.99 1.19 17.20
N ASP A 161 -6.04 1.85 16.80
CA ASP A 161 -7.34 1.27 16.42
C ASP A 161 -8.13 2.23 15.52
N SER A 162 -9.36 1.87 15.14
CA SER A 162 -10.18 2.69 14.25
C SER A 162 -10.63 4.00 14.90
N ASP A 163 -10.88 4.03 16.22
CA ASP A 163 -11.28 5.27 16.88
C ASP A 163 -10.11 6.28 16.96
N GLU A 164 -8.91 5.80 17.30
CA GLU A 164 -7.74 6.67 17.18
C GLU A 164 -7.45 7.04 15.73
N ALA A 165 -7.68 6.15 14.76
CA ALA A 165 -7.51 6.49 13.35
C ALA A 165 -8.39 7.70 12.98
N ARG A 166 -9.67 7.71 13.39
CA ARG A 166 -10.57 8.83 13.19
C ARG A 166 -10.10 10.10 13.92
N ARG A 167 -9.83 10.00 15.23
CA ARG A 167 -9.46 11.17 16.05
C ARG A 167 -8.12 11.76 15.65
N PHE A 168 -7.14 10.91 15.33
CA PHE A 168 -5.81 11.37 14.95
C PHE A 168 -5.78 11.99 13.55
N ALA A 169 -6.61 11.54 12.63
CA ALA A 169 -6.76 12.21 11.34
C ALA A 169 -7.21 13.67 11.49
N ALA A 170 -8.12 13.93 12.44
CA ALA A 170 -8.53 15.30 12.79
C ALA A 170 -7.42 16.06 13.51
N LEU A 171 -6.80 15.46 14.53
CA LEU A 171 -5.72 16.06 15.32
C LEU A 171 -4.50 16.41 14.46
N ALA A 172 -4.22 15.65 13.41
CA ALA A 172 -3.11 15.92 12.49
C ALA A 172 -3.22 17.31 11.84
N PHE A 173 -4.42 17.73 11.47
CA PHE A 173 -4.63 19.09 10.94
C PHE A 173 -4.36 20.18 11.98
N GLU A 174 -4.78 19.95 13.22
CA GLU A 174 -4.54 20.91 14.32
C GLU A 174 -3.03 21.06 14.60
N ILE A 175 -2.30 19.93 14.64
CA ILE A 175 -0.84 19.94 14.78
C ILE A 175 -0.20 20.67 13.61
N SER A 176 -0.62 20.36 12.37
CA SER A 176 -0.10 20.98 11.16
C SER A 176 -0.23 22.51 11.20
N GLU A 177 -1.41 22.99 11.53
CA GLU A 177 -1.72 24.44 11.58
C GLU A 177 -1.05 25.15 12.74
N LYS A 178 -0.95 24.50 13.91
CA LYS A 178 -0.31 25.05 15.10
C LYS A 178 1.19 25.20 14.96
N PHE A 179 1.84 24.23 14.34
CA PHE A 179 3.30 24.17 14.28
C PHE A 179 3.88 24.52 12.90
N ASP A 180 3.06 25.01 11.97
CA ASP A 180 3.50 25.42 10.62
C ASP A 180 4.29 24.32 9.91
N THR A 181 3.73 23.11 9.79
CA THR A 181 4.39 21.94 9.19
C THR A 181 3.37 20.94 8.65
N PRO A 182 3.67 20.20 7.59
CA PRO A 182 2.92 18.97 7.31
C PRO A 182 2.98 18.00 8.50
N VAL A 183 2.04 17.06 8.57
CA VAL A 183 2.04 15.98 9.57
C VAL A 183 1.98 14.64 8.85
N LEU A 184 2.89 13.73 9.18
CA LEU A 184 2.81 12.34 8.77
C LEU A 184 1.83 11.61 9.70
N TYR A 185 0.78 11.08 9.10
CA TYR A 185 -0.23 10.25 9.74
C TYR A 185 0.03 8.80 9.31
N LYS A 186 0.69 8.03 10.19
CA LYS A 186 1.16 6.68 9.86
C LYS A 186 0.16 5.63 10.31
N MET A 187 -0.21 4.76 9.38
CA MET A 187 -0.98 3.55 9.64
C MET A 187 -0.16 2.31 9.29
N CYS A 188 -0.64 1.14 9.66
CA CYS A 188 -0.13 -0.14 9.19
C CYS A 188 -1.28 -0.99 8.65
N THR A 189 -0.93 -2.06 7.91
CA THR A 189 -1.90 -2.96 7.28
C THR A 189 -2.95 -3.45 8.27
N ARG A 190 -2.57 -3.78 9.50
CA ARG A 190 -3.50 -4.30 10.52
C ARG A 190 -4.52 -3.24 10.94
N ILE A 191 -4.10 -2.02 11.23
CA ILE A 191 -5.02 -0.93 11.56
C ILE A 191 -5.93 -0.60 10.37
N ALA A 192 -5.36 -0.50 9.17
CA ALA A 192 -6.10 -0.14 7.95
C ALA A 192 -7.30 -1.08 7.71
N HIS A 193 -7.12 -2.39 7.94
CA HIS A 193 -8.09 -3.44 7.60
C HIS A 193 -8.73 -4.15 8.79
N SER A 194 -8.48 -3.73 10.02
CA SER A 194 -9.23 -4.19 11.19
C SER A 194 -10.42 -3.29 11.50
N GLN A 195 -11.37 -3.80 12.28
CA GLN A 195 -12.55 -3.05 12.70
C GLN A 195 -12.55 -2.85 14.20
N SER A 196 -12.90 -1.64 14.63
CA SER A 196 -13.24 -1.36 16.02
C SER A 196 -14.37 -0.34 16.10
N VAL A 197 -14.95 -0.22 17.29
CA VAL A 197 -16.04 0.73 17.56
C VAL A 197 -15.47 2.15 17.53
N THR A 198 -16.13 3.05 16.84
CA THR A 198 -15.83 4.48 16.75
C THR A 198 -17.05 5.31 17.15
N GLU A 199 -16.83 6.52 17.60
CA GLU A 199 -17.90 7.50 17.89
C GLU A 199 -17.76 8.69 16.93
N PRO A 200 -18.40 8.64 15.74
CA PRO A 200 -18.35 9.70 14.75
C PRO A 200 -18.81 11.04 15.33
N ALA A 201 -18.17 12.13 14.91
CA ALA A 201 -18.50 13.49 15.31
C ALA A 201 -19.02 14.30 14.12
N GLU A 202 -19.60 15.45 14.41
CA GLU A 202 -20.04 16.41 13.41
C GLU A 202 -18.85 17.06 12.68
N ARG A 203 -19.07 17.39 11.40
CA ARG A 203 -18.09 18.09 10.59
C ARG A 203 -17.88 19.52 11.07
N THR A 204 -16.65 19.87 11.36
CA THR A 204 -16.25 21.25 11.69
C THR A 204 -15.36 21.80 10.59
N VAL A 205 -15.83 22.83 9.89
CA VAL A 205 -15.06 23.46 8.81
C VAL A 205 -14.41 24.73 9.36
N PRO A 206 -13.08 24.79 9.46
CA PRO A 206 -12.40 26.02 9.89
C PRO A 206 -12.55 27.13 8.84
N ALA A 207 -12.42 28.38 9.28
CA ALA A 207 -12.40 29.49 8.35
C ALA A 207 -11.25 29.34 7.35
N ARG A 208 -11.55 29.56 6.07
CA ARG A 208 -10.54 29.52 5.01
C ARG A 208 -9.50 30.61 5.21
N LYS A 209 -8.24 30.22 5.13
CA LYS A 209 -7.13 31.17 5.22
C LYS A 209 -6.81 31.75 3.83
N SER A 210 -6.67 33.06 3.76
CA SER A 210 -6.19 33.72 2.54
C SER A 210 -4.69 33.45 2.35
N TYR A 211 -4.28 33.30 1.11
CA TYR A 211 -2.85 33.23 0.80
C TYR A 211 -2.21 34.61 0.89
N GLU A 212 -1.15 34.72 1.65
CA GLU A 212 -0.31 35.92 1.72
C GLU A 212 1.04 35.63 1.07
N LYS A 213 1.43 36.48 0.11
CA LYS A 213 2.72 36.34 -0.58
C LYS A 213 3.87 36.51 0.41
N ASN A 214 4.63 35.42 0.62
CA ASN A 214 5.81 35.43 1.48
C ASN A 214 6.97 34.66 0.84
N ILE A 215 7.79 35.41 0.07
CA ILE A 215 8.93 34.82 -0.64
C ILE A 215 9.93 34.17 0.32
N ARG A 216 10.14 34.77 1.51
CA ARG A 216 11.07 34.23 2.50
C ARG A 216 10.62 32.90 3.11
N LYS A 217 9.31 32.67 3.13
CA LYS A 217 8.71 31.43 3.65
C LYS A 217 8.57 30.36 2.55
N TYR A 218 8.07 30.71 1.38
CA TYR A 218 7.61 29.73 0.38
C TYR A 218 8.59 29.49 -0.77
N VAL A 219 9.64 30.32 -0.93
CA VAL A 219 10.64 30.13 -1.98
C VAL A 219 11.97 29.67 -1.37
N MET A 220 12.25 28.37 -1.43
CA MET A 220 13.42 27.75 -0.82
C MET A 220 14.68 27.95 -1.68
N THR A 221 15.15 29.21 -1.78
CA THR A 221 16.54 29.47 -2.19
C THR A 221 17.49 29.12 -1.05
N PRO A 222 18.79 28.86 -1.30
CA PRO A 222 19.77 28.59 -0.23
C PRO A 222 19.72 29.61 0.90
N ALA A 223 19.59 30.90 0.57
CA ALA A 223 19.53 31.99 1.55
C ALA A 223 18.27 31.93 2.43
N ASN A 224 17.14 31.52 1.88
CA ASN A 224 15.89 31.35 2.64
C ASN A 224 15.94 30.06 3.46
N ALA A 225 16.45 28.96 2.91
CA ALA A 225 16.60 27.69 3.60
C ALA A 225 17.48 27.80 4.85
N ILE A 226 18.62 28.50 4.77
CA ILE A 226 19.50 28.76 5.92
C ILE A 226 18.75 29.50 7.05
N ARG A 227 17.86 30.43 6.71
CA ARG A 227 17.06 31.16 7.71
C ARG A 227 15.94 30.30 8.30
N ARG A 228 15.36 29.41 7.51
CA ARG A 228 14.27 28.52 7.95
C ARG A 228 14.78 27.36 8.80
N HIS A 229 16.01 26.91 8.61
CA HIS A 229 16.54 25.75 9.34
C HIS A 229 16.47 25.88 10.87
N PRO A 230 16.91 26.98 11.50
CA PRO A 230 16.75 27.16 12.95
C PRO A 230 15.29 27.10 13.43
N PHE A 231 14.36 27.59 12.60
CA PHE A 231 12.92 27.49 12.88
C PHE A 231 12.44 26.05 12.87
N VAL A 232 12.89 25.23 11.89
CA VAL A 232 12.54 23.81 11.82
C VAL A 232 13.05 23.05 13.04
N GLU A 233 14.28 23.33 13.49
CA GLU A 233 14.86 22.72 14.70
C GLU A 233 14.13 23.14 15.98
N GLN A 234 13.74 24.42 16.10
CA GLN A 234 12.98 24.88 17.26
C GLN A 234 11.59 24.25 17.28
N ARG A 235 10.92 24.16 16.14
CA ARG A 235 9.62 23.51 16.01
C ARG A 235 9.61 22.07 16.51
N MET A 236 10.68 21.30 16.24
CA MET A 236 10.77 19.92 16.75
C MET A 236 10.88 19.89 18.27
N ARG A 237 11.55 20.85 18.91
CA ARG A 237 11.57 20.98 20.37
C ARG A 237 10.20 21.36 20.93
N ASP A 238 9.53 22.31 20.30
CA ASP A 238 8.20 22.77 20.71
C ASP A 238 7.16 21.65 20.59
N LEU A 239 7.27 20.82 19.56
CA LEU A 239 6.44 19.62 19.35
C LEU A 239 6.73 18.54 20.41
N GLU A 240 7.99 18.32 20.77
CA GLU A 240 8.35 17.38 21.86
C GLU A 240 7.73 17.84 23.18
N GLU A 241 7.86 19.12 23.55
CA GLU A 241 7.27 19.68 24.77
C GLU A 241 5.73 19.58 24.74
N TRP A 242 5.10 19.94 23.62
CA TRP A 242 3.67 19.80 23.46
C TRP A 242 3.19 18.36 23.60
N SER A 243 3.91 17.41 23.05
CA SER A 243 3.55 15.98 23.08
C SER A 243 3.50 15.40 24.50
N GLN A 244 4.21 16.01 25.45
CA GLN A 244 4.23 15.59 26.84
C GLN A 244 2.95 15.96 27.61
N THR A 245 2.22 16.98 27.15
CA THR A 245 1.05 17.53 27.86
C THR A 245 -0.25 17.44 27.09
N SER A 246 -0.21 17.16 25.80
CA SER A 246 -1.38 17.18 24.90
C SER A 246 -2.34 16.00 25.09
N GLY A 247 -1.94 14.95 25.79
CA GLY A 247 -2.74 13.74 25.95
C GLY A 247 -2.66 12.75 24.78
N ILE A 248 -1.89 13.08 23.71
CA ILE A 248 -1.68 12.15 22.58
C ILE A 248 -0.88 10.91 23.01
N ASN A 249 0.03 11.09 23.96
CA ASN A 249 0.76 10.02 24.64
C ASN A 249 0.13 9.81 26.00
N ARG A 250 -0.19 8.55 26.37
CA ARG A 250 -0.86 8.29 27.64
C ARG A 250 -0.14 7.22 28.45
N ILE A 251 -0.07 7.43 29.78
CA ILE A 251 0.40 6.46 30.75
C ILE A 251 -0.82 5.74 31.31
N GLU A 252 -0.86 4.43 31.22
CA GLU A 252 -1.83 3.55 31.86
C GLU A 252 -1.13 2.83 33.00
N THR A 253 -1.48 3.20 34.23
CA THR A 253 -0.92 2.54 35.42
C THR A 253 -1.55 1.18 35.60
N GLY A 254 -0.73 0.13 35.59
CA GLY A 254 -1.16 -1.25 35.81
C GLY A 254 -1.51 -1.53 37.25
N ARG A 255 -2.41 -2.50 37.48
CA ARG A 255 -2.72 -3.03 38.82
C ARG A 255 -1.61 -3.91 39.39
N CYS A 256 -0.69 -4.39 38.53
CA CYS A 256 0.55 -5.10 38.82
C CYS A 256 0.42 -6.11 39.98
N PRO A 257 -0.19 -7.30 39.80
CA PRO A 257 -0.35 -8.29 40.82
C PRO A 257 1.00 -8.67 41.48
N ASP A 258 1.07 -8.74 42.81
CA ASP A 258 2.31 -8.98 43.55
C ASP A 258 3.00 -10.31 43.21
N ASN A 259 2.22 -11.31 42.79
CA ASN A 259 2.71 -12.63 42.39
C ASN A 259 3.08 -12.75 40.91
N LEU A 260 2.87 -11.72 40.10
CA LEU A 260 3.26 -11.74 38.69
C LEU A 260 4.73 -11.35 38.55
N MET A 261 5.53 -12.33 38.15
CA MET A 261 6.97 -12.14 37.88
C MET A 261 7.19 -12.16 36.37
N LEU A 262 7.94 -11.20 35.83
CA LEU A 262 8.34 -11.11 34.44
C LEU A 262 9.84 -10.80 34.39
N PHE A 263 10.59 -11.55 33.59
CA PHE A 263 12.05 -11.41 33.49
C PHE A 263 12.79 -11.41 34.86
N GLY A 264 12.26 -12.15 35.82
CA GLY A 264 12.85 -12.29 37.16
C GLY A 264 12.59 -11.13 38.13
N VAL A 265 11.75 -10.16 37.78
CA VAL A 265 11.36 -9.03 38.63
C VAL A 265 9.84 -8.94 38.77
N PRO A 266 9.29 -8.33 39.85
CA PRO A 266 7.85 -8.12 39.99
C PRO A 266 7.28 -7.27 38.86
N ALA A 267 6.06 -7.56 38.41
CA ALA A 267 5.39 -6.81 37.32
C ALA A 267 5.30 -5.30 37.60
N GLY A 268 5.18 -4.88 38.87
CA GLY A 268 5.20 -3.47 39.29
C GLY A 268 6.54 -2.76 39.09
N LYS A 269 7.60 -3.49 38.75
CA LYS A 269 8.93 -2.97 38.42
C LYS A 269 9.22 -2.99 36.93
N ILE A 270 8.22 -3.31 36.13
CA ILE A 270 8.30 -3.34 34.67
C ILE A 270 7.34 -2.33 34.08
N GLY A 271 7.83 -1.57 33.09
CA GLY A 271 7.02 -0.73 32.22
C GLY A 271 7.11 -1.19 30.78
N ILE A 272 6.04 -1.01 30.02
CA ILE A 272 6.02 -1.27 28.58
C ILE A 272 5.79 0.04 27.82
N ILE A 273 6.67 0.35 26.87
CA ILE A 273 6.45 1.44 25.89
C ILE A 273 6.04 0.81 24.57
N THR A 274 4.98 1.31 23.97
CA THR A 274 4.45 0.78 22.71
C THR A 274 3.69 1.83 21.90
N SER A 275 3.48 1.58 20.62
CA SER A 275 2.68 2.41 19.70
C SER A 275 1.89 1.53 18.74
N SER A 276 1.00 2.15 17.94
CA SER A 276 0.28 1.50 16.84
C SER A 276 -0.38 0.17 17.25
N THR A 277 -0.41 -0.81 16.37
CA THR A 277 -1.02 -2.15 16.59
C THR A 277 -0.40 -2.89 17.77
N SER A 278 0.90 -2.71 18.00
CA SER A 278 1.61 -3.39 19.11
C SER A 278 0.97 -3.11 20.47
N TYR A 279 0.35 -1.93 20.65
CA TYR A 279 -0.41 -1.62 21.86
C TYR A 279 -1.57 -2.60 22.09
N GLN A 280 -2.33 -2.92 21.04
CA GLN A 280 -3.46 -3.84 21.15
C GLN A 280 -2.99 -5.25 21.54
N TYR A 281 -1.87 -5.72 21.00
CA TYR A 281 -1.30 -7.01 21.36
C TYR A 281 -0.80 -7.05 22.80
N VAL A 282 -0.19 -5.96 23.28
CA VAL A 282 0.21 -5.82 24.70
C VAL A 282 -1.02 -5.86 25.61
N LYS A 283 -2.08 -5.13 25.25
CA LYS A 283 -3.35 -5.14 26.02
C LYS A 283 -4.02 -6.50 26.04
N GLU A 284 -4.02 -7.25 24.95
CA GLU A 284 -4.58 -8.61 24.88
C GLU A 284 -3.81 -9.57 25.81
N VAL A 285 -2.48 -9.44 25.90
CA VAL A 285 -1.63 -10.33 26.70
C VAL A 285 -1.67 -9.99 28.18
N PHE A 286 -1.72 -8.72 28.54
CA PHE A 286 -1.53 -8.24 29.92
C PHE A 286 -2.78 -7.62 30.54
N GLY A 287 -3.75 -7.15 29.75
CA GLY A 287 -4.86 -6.35 30.26
C GLY A 287 -4.33 -5.15 31.07
N ASP A 288 -4.67 -5.11 32.35
CA ASP A 288 -4.24 -4.08 33.29
C ASP A 288 -3.13 -4.57 34.26
N SER A 289 -2.48 -5.69 33.98
CA SER A 289 -1.50 -6.28 34.90
C SER A 289 -0.09 -5.68 34.83
N VAL A 290 0.17 -4.78 33.90
CA VAL A 290 1.44 -4.03 33.74
C VAL A 290 1.17 -2.57 33.43
N SER A 291 2.11 -1.68 33.77
CA SER A 291 2.03 -0.28 33.36
C SER A 291 2.48 -0.11 31.92
N ILE A 292 1.74 0.71 31.15
CA ILE A 292 1.99 0.94 29.74
C ILE A 292 2.10 2.45 29.45
N LEU A 293 3.15 2.85 28.75
CA LEU A 293 3.21 4.14 28.05
C LEU A 293 2.84 3.91 26.58
N LYS A 294 1.62 4.29 26.22
CA LYS A 294 1.16 4.27 24.82
C LYS A 294 1.54 5.57 24.12
N LEU A 295 2.36 5.48 23.09
CA LEU A 295 2.74 6.60 22.26
C LEU A 295 1.75 6.77 21.10
N GLY A 296 1.23 7.99 20.94
CA GLY A 296 0.47 8.40 19.78
C GLY A 296 1.32 9.26 18.85
N MET A 297 2.24 10.07 19.40
CA MET A 297 3.27 10.78 18.63
C MET A 297 4.59 10.00 18.71
N VAL A 298 5.11 9.60 17.56
CA VAL A 298 6.35 8.80 17.44
C VAL A 298 7.51 9.59 16.85
N ASN A 299 7.26 10.79 16.39
CA ASN A 299 8.27 11.79 16.03
C ASN A 299 7.73 13.21 16.25
N PRO A 300 8.35 14.04 17.12
CA PRO A 300 9.41 13.67 18.06
C PRO A 300 8.88 12.80 19.22
N LEU A 301 9.77 12.01 19.82
CA LEU A 301 9.45 11.17 20.99
C LEU A 301 9.50 12.01 22.28
N PRO A 302 8.59 11.79 23.27
CA PRO A 302 8.45 12.61 24.47
C PRO A 302 9.48 12.21 25.56
N ALA A 303 10.70 12.71 25.48
CA ALA A 303 11.81 12.33 26.38
C ALA A 303 11.45 12.51 27.87
N GLY A 304 10.82 13.62 28.24
CA GLY A 304 10.43 13.89 29.63
C GLY A 304 9.38 12.90 30.14
N THR A 305 8.37 12.57 29.33
CA THR A 305 7.35 11.56 29.67
C THR A 305 7.98 10.17 29.84
N ILE A 306 8.90 9.79 28.95
CA ILE A 306 9.60 8.50 29.01
C ILE A 306 10.44 8.42 30.29
N ARG A 307 11.20 9.47 30.65
CA ARG A 307 11.97 9.52 31.89
C ARG A 307 11.06 9.37 33.11
N LYS A 308 9.98 10.15 33.19
CA LYS A 308 9.00 10.06 34.27
C LYS A 308 8.35 8.67 34.37
N PHE A 309 8.06 8.05 33.24
CA PHE A 309 7.47 6.70 33.22
C PHE A 309 8.45 5.64 33.71
N SER A 310 9.74 5.83 33.45
CA SER A 310 10.80 4.88 33.86
C SER A 310 11.22 4.99 35.33
N ASP A 311 10.77 6.02 36.05
CA ASP A 311 11.16 6.26 37.44
C ASP A 311 10.74 5.08 38.33
N GLY A 312 11.72 4.51 39.07
CA GLY A 312 11.51 3.40 39.95
C GLY A 312 11.29 2.03 39.29
N LEU A 313 11.36 1.94 37.98
CA LEU A 313 11.36 0.66 37.24
C LEU A 313 12.75 0.01 37.28
N GLU A 314 12.76 -1.32 37.23
CA GLU A 314 13.98 -2.12 37.04
C GLU A 314 14.17 -2.49 35.57
N LYS A 315 13.07 -2.71 34.86
CA LYS A 315 13.08 -3.05 33.44
C LYS A 315 12.06 -2.22 32.65
N LEU A 316 12.45 -1.81 31.47
CA LEU A 316 11.61 -1.11 30.51
C LEU A 316 11.61 -1.87 29.19
N VAL A 317 10.46 -2.35 28.76
CA VAL A 317 10.32 -3.15 27.54
C VAL A 317 9.71 -2.28 26.44
N VAL A 318 10.41 -2.15 25.31
CA VAL A 318 9.88 -1.46 24.13
C VAL A 318 9.29 -2.50 23.17
N VAL A 319 7.99 -2.38 22.93
CA VAL A 319 7.25 -3.26 22.02
C VAL A 319 6.84 -2.45 20.78
N GLU A 320 7.59 -2.61 19.73
CA GLU A 320 7.38 -1.93 18.43
C GLU A 320 7.63 -2.89 17.26
N GLU A 321 6.83 -2.77 16.20
CA GLU A 321 7.07 -3.45 14.91
C GLU A 321 8.12 -2.69 14.11
N LEU A 322 8.66 -3.33 13.06
CA LEU A 322 9.68 -2.78 12.16
C LEU A 322 10.99 -2.47 12.90
N ASP A 323 11.61 -1.33 12.61
CA ASP A 323 12.92 -0.97 13.14
C ASP A 323 12.87 -0.53 14.61
N PRO A 324 13.97 -0.67 15.38
CA PRO A 324 14.03 -0.32 16.80
C PRO A 324 14.17 1.20 17.03
N ILE A 325 13.28 2.02 16.49
CA ILE A 325 13.38 3.49 16.55
C ILE A 325 13.09 4.01 17.95
N ILE A 326 11.98 3.54 18.56
CA ILE A 326 11.62 3.91 19.93
C ILE A 326 12.65 3.34 20.90
N GLU A 327 13.05 2.09 20.72
CA GLU A 327 14.07 1.43 21.57
C GLU A 327 15.40 2.19 21.54
N GLN A 328 15.91 2.56 20.36
CA GLN A 328 17.16 3.30 20.22
C GLN A 328 17.09 4.66 20.91
N PHE A 329 15.97 5.37 20.75
CA PHE A 329 15.76 6.63 21.45
C PHE A 329 15.72 6.44 22.97
N VAL A 330 14.97 5.46 23.48
CA VAL A 330 14.87 5.14 24.91
C VAL A 330 16.26 4.80 25.48
N ARG A 331 17.05 3.99 24.77
CA ARG A 331 18.43 3.67 25.16
C ARG A 331 19.33 4.91 25.22
N SER A 332 19.15 5.86 24.30
CA SER A 332 19.93 7.12 24.26
C SER A 332 19.68 8.02 25.47
N LEU A 333 18.54 7.83 26.17
CA LEU A 333 18.20 8.61 27.35
C LEU A 333 19.00 8.20 28.60
N ASN A 334 19.74 7.08 28.57
CA ASN A 334 20.52 6.56 29.68
C ASN A 334 19.71 6.47 30.99
N LEU A 335 18.59 5.76 30.95
CA LEU A 335 17.68 5.54 32.07
C LEU A 335 18.30 4.62 33.13
N GLY A 336 17.83 4.71 34.39
CA GLY A 336 18.33 3.88 35.51
C GLY A 336 17.82 2.43 35.50
N CYS A 337 17.18 1.96 34.41
CA CYS A 337 16.62 0.62 34.29
C CYS A 337 17.16 -0.11 33.06
N GLU A 338 17.07 -1.44 33.06
CA GLU A 338 17.41 -2.26 31.90
C GLU A 338 16.37 -2.09 30.78
N VAL A 339 16.82 -1.77 29.54
CA VAL A 339 15.93 -1.63 28.38
C VAL A 339 15.97 -2.90 27.55
N LEU A 340 14.81 -3.53 27.36
CA LEU A 340 14.57 -4.68 26.50
C LEU A 340 13.76 -4.25 25.27
N GLY A 341 13.92 -4.94 24.15
CA GLY A 341 13.23 -4.64 22.91
C GLY A 341 13.51 -5.72 21.86
N LYS A 342 14.19 -5.40 20.76
CA LYS A 342 14.50 -6.36 19.68
C LYS A 342 15.46 -7.49 20.09
N ASN A 343 16.06 -7.43 21.25
CA ASN A 343 16.80 -8.56 21.83
C ASN A 343 15.89 -9.69 22.33
N ILE A 344 14.60 -9.44 22.53
CA ILE A 344 13.58 -10.45 22.94
C ILE A 344 12.42 -10.54 21.93
N LEU A 345 12.27 -9.56 21.05
CA LEU A 345 11.23 -9.47 20.05
C LEU A 345 11.82 -9.62 18.63
N PRO A 346 11.11 -10.23 17.66
CA PRO A 346 11.63 -10.37 16.30
C PRO A 346 11.80 -9.00 15.61
N LEU A 347 12.79 -8.92 14.74
CA LEU A 347 13.01 -7.75 13.89
C LEU A 347 12.13 -7.78 12.64
N CYS A 348 11.82 -8.97 12.12
CA CYS A 348 11.09 -9.16 10.87
C CYS A 348 9.67 -9.65 11.14
N GLY A 349 8.76 -9.23 10.26
CA GLY A 349 7.39 -9.72 10.23
C GLY A 349 6.42 -8.93 11.11
N GLU A 350 5.14 -9.22 10.93
CA GLU A 350 4.04 -8.64 11.72
C GLU A 350 3.99 -9.30 13.10
N PHE A 351 3.72 -8.50 14.14
CA PHE A 351 3.52 -9.01 15.49
C PHE A 351 2.13 -9.64 15.67
N SER A 352 2.01 -10.39 16.76
CA SER A 352 0.75 -10.93 17.27
C SER A 352 0.81 -11.03 18.78
N GLN A 353 -0.35 -11.22 19.42
CA GLN A 353 -0.42 -11.50 20.86
C GLN A 353 0.43 -12.70 21.27
N ASN A 354 0.55 -13.73 20.42
CA ASN A 354 1.38 -14.91 20.71
C ASN A 354 2.87 -14.58 20.73
N ILE A 355 3.35 -13.77 19.79
CA ILE A 355 4.75 -13.30 19.76
C ILE A 355 5.06 -12.51 21.04
N ILE A 356 4.15 -11.63 21.46
CA ILE A 356 4.32 -10.86 22.70
C ILE A 356 4.29 -11.80 23.92
N ALA A 357 3.33 -12.72 24.00
CA ALA A 357 3.24 -13.69 25.10
C ALA A 357 4.53 -14.53 25.23
N GLU A 358 5.05 -15.03 24.10
CA GLU A 358 6.28 -15.83 24.05
C GLU A 358 7.50 -15.02 24.52
N ALA A 359 7.65 -13.77 24.05
CA ALA A 359 8.74 -12.90 24.46
C ALA A 359 8.77 -12.62 25.97
N PHE A 360 7.60 -12.61 26.60
CA PHE A 360 7.47 -12.43 28.05
C PHE A 360 7.40 -13.74 28.84
N GLY A 361 7.62 -14.90 28.20
CA GLY A 361 7.57 -16.21 28.85
C GLY A 361 6.16 -16.63 29.32
N LYS A 362 5.11 -16.06 28.74
CA LYS A 362 3.71 -16.41 29.02
C LYS A 362 3.23 -17.56 28.14
N GLU A 363 2.19 -18.24 28.57
CA GLU A 363 1.57 -19.32 27.81
C GLU A 363 0.96 -18.81 26.50
N ILE A 364 1.27 -19.51 25.40
CA ILE A 364 0.76 -19.19 24.07
C ILE A 364 -0.59 -19.86 23.87
N ARG A 365 -1.59 -19.13 23.44
CA ARG A 365 -2.86 -19.70 22.97
C ARG A 365 -2.64 -20.39 21.62
N ARG A 366 -2.40 -21.68 21.62
CA ARG A 366 -2.30 -22.46 20.38
C ARG A 366 -3.69 -22.79 19.85
N GLY A 367 -3.95 -22.45 18.59
CA GLY A 367 -5.13 -22.91 17.88
C GLY A 367 -5.13 -24.43 17.70
N LYS A 368 -6.29 -25.01 17.34
CA LYS A 368 -6.36 -26.44 16.97
C LYS A 368 -5.49 -26.69 15.75
N LYS A 369 -4.54 -27.62 15.89
CA LYS A 369 -3.76 -28.09 14.75
C LYS A 369 -4.66 -28.97 13.88
N LEU A 370 -4.70 -28.69 12.58
CA LEU A 370 -5.39 -29.54 11.62
C LEU A 370 -4.47 -30.72 11.26
N ASP A 371 -5.05 -31.92 11.17
CA ASP A 371 -4.31 -33.14 10.77
C ASP A 371 -4.15 -33.24 9.24
N VAL A 372 -4.43 -32.16 8.52
CA VAL A 372 -4.29 -32.06 7.07
C VAL A 372 -3.34 -30.95 6.70
N GLU A 373 -2.50 -31.18 5.72
CA GLU A 373 -1.65 -30.15 5.13
C GLU A 373 -2.51 -29.18 4.31
N ILE A 374 -2.51 -27.91 4.68
CA ILE A 374 -3.23 -26.87 3.94
C ILE A 374 -2.36 -26.46 2.76
N PRO A 375 -2.83 -26.63 1.50
CA PRO A 375 -2.03 -26.26 0.34
C PRO A 375 -1.81 -24.75 0.28
N VAL A 376 -0.58 -24.34 0.00
CA VAL A 376 -0.23 -22.95 -0.29
C VAL A 376 -0.93 -22.53 -1.58
N ARG A 377 -1.59 -21.36 -1.55
CA ARG A 377 -2.29 -20.77 -2.71
C ARG A 377 -1.66 -19.42 -3.06
N PRO A 378 -0.54 -19.41 -3.79
CA PRO A 378 0.09 -18.16 -4.21
C PRO A 378 -0.84 -17.40 -5.16
N PRO A 379 -0.74 -16.07 -5.21
CA PRO A 379 -1.48 -15.26 -6.17
C PRO A 379 -1.09 -15.67 -7.61
N ILE A 380 -2.09 -15.73 -8.50
CA ILE A 380 -1.91 -16.04 -9.92
C ILE A 380 -2.68 -15.05 -10.79
N MET A 381 -2.28 -14.93 -12.05
CA MET A 381 -3.07 -14.14 -13.01
C MET A 381 -4.48 -14.73 -13.16
N CYS A 382 -5.48 -13.87 -13.33
CA CYS A 382 -6.89 -14.24 -13.52
C CYS A 382 -7.09 -15.15 -14.76
N ALA A 383 -8.18 -15.90 -14.81
CA ALA A 383 -8.62 -16.55 -16.03
C ALA A 383 -8.89 -15.50 -17.12
N GLY A 384 -8.39 -15.71 -18.32
CA GLY A 384 -8.50 -14.74 -19.42
C GLY A 384 -7.71 -13.44 -19.22
N CYS A 385 -6.78 -13.36 -18.26
CA CYS A 385 -5.95 -12.18 -18.07
C CYS A 385 -5.24 -11.79 -19.38
N PRO A 386 -5.33 -10.51 -19.84
CA PRO A 386 -4.72 -10.08 -21.10
C PRO A 386 -3.19 -10.20 -21.10
N HIS A 387 -2.54 -10.19 -19.95
CA HIS A 387 -1.08 -10.29 -19.89
C HIS A 387 -0.53 -11.67 -20.26
N ARG A 388 -1.34 -12.75 -20.24
CA ARG A 388 -0.85 -14.13 -20.45
C ARG A 388 -0.23 -14.36 -21.82
N GLY A 389 -0.86 -13.84 -22.88
CA GLY A 389 -0.40 -14.09 -24.26
C GLY A 389 0.97 -13.52 -24.53
N ILE A 390 1.20 -12.26 -24.14
CA ILE A 390 2.50 -11.59 -24.33
C ILE A 390 3.60 -12.28 -23.48
N PHE A 391 3.32 -12.62 -22.19
CA PHE A 391 4.30 -13.33 -21.37
C PHE A 391 4.62 -14.74 -21.88
N TYR A 392 3.62 -15.43 -22.43
CA TYR A 392 3.88 -16.70 -23.09
C TYR A 392 4.79 -16.54 -24.32
N ALA A 393 4.56 -15.50 -25.13
CA ALA A 393 5.42 -15.20 -26.28
C ALA A 393 6.86 -14.87 -25.85
N LEU A 394 7.03 -14.04 -24.80
CA LEU A 394 8.35 -13.69 -24.23
C LEU A 394 9.09 -14.93 -23.71
N GLY A 395 8.42 -15.79 -22.94
CA GLY A 395 9.00 -17.05 -22.45
C GLY A 395 9.38 -18.02 -23.58
N LYS A 396 8.59 -18.08 -24.66
CA LYS A 396 8.89 -18.88 -25.85
C LYS A 396 10.10 -18.35 -26.61
N LEU A 397 10.27 -17.03 -26.68
CA LEU A 397 11.42 -16.36 -27.31
C LEU A 397 12.69 -16.43 -26.45
N LYS A 398 12.56 -16.76 -25.17
CA LYS A 398 13.68 -16.84 -24.20
C LYS A 398 14.48 -15.54 -24.11
N VAL A 399 13.79 -14.42 -24.15
CA VAL A 399 14.38 -13.10 -23.95
C VAL A 399 14.51 -12.79 -22.47
N THR A 400 15.50 -11.99 -22.09
CA THR A 400 15.61 -11.43 -20.74
C THR A 400 14.57 -10.31 -20.59
N VAL A 401 13.76 -10.37 -19.55
CA VAL A 401 12.64 -9.45 -19.32
C VAL A 401 12.86 -8.60 -18.08
N PHE A 402 13.07 -7.31 -18.29
CA PHE A 402 13.04 -6.30 -17.23
C PHE A 402 11.58 -5.96 -16.94
N GLY A 403 11.07 -6.45 -15.82
CA GLY A 403 9.71 -6.24 -15.38
C GLY A 403 9.54 -5.03 -14.48
N ASP A 404 8.30 -4.76 -14.18
CA ASP A 404 7.90 -3.66 -13.30
C ASP A 404 6.81 -4.13 -12.32
N ILE A 405 6.26 -3.23 -11.51
CA ILE A 405 5.30 -3.55 -10.45
C ILE A 405 3.87 -3.40 -10.95
N GLY A 406 3.10 -4.48 -10.86
CA GLY A 406 1.68 -4.55 -11.25
C GLY A 406 1.20 -6.00 -11.31
N CYS A 407 -0.06 -6.25 -11.72
CA CYS A 407 -0.59 -7.61 -11.91
C CYS A 407 0.32 -8.49 -12.78
N TYR A 408 1.00 -7.89 -13.74
CA TYR A 408 1.90 -8.56 -14.67
C TYR A 408 3.22 -9.04 -14.02
N THR A 409 3.57 -8.59 -12.81
CA THR A 409 4.69 -9.17 -12.04
C THR A 409 4.48 -10.68 -11.82
N LEU A 410 3.21 -11.13 -11.80
CA LEU A 410 2.85 -12.55 -11.75
C LEU A 410 3.28 -13.35 -13.01
N GLY A 411 3.76 -12.68 -14.06
CA GLY A 411 4.41 -13.33 -15.20
C GLY A 411 5.72 -14.03 -14.86
N SER A 412 6.32 -13.70 -13.71
CA SER A 412 7.49 -14.41 -13.13
C SER A 412 7.15 -15.81 -12.64
N ALA A 413 5.88 -16.06 -12.28
CA ALA A 413 5.46 -17.34 -11.74
C ALA A 413 5.33 -18.43 -12.83
N ALA A 414 5.60 -19.68 -12.45
CA ALA A 414 5.37 -20.82 -13.32
C ALA A 414 3.87 -20.94 -13.70
N PRO A 415 3.54 -21.41 -14.90
CA PRO A 415 4.43 -21.94 -15.93
C PRO A 415 4.97 -20.90 -16.92
N LEU A 416 4.62 -19.62 -16.78
CA LEU A 416 5.07 -18.56 -17.69
C LEU A 416 6.56 -18.27 -17.50
N SER A 417 7.00 -18.04 -16.26
CA SER A 417 8.39 -17.78 -15.87
C SER A 417 9.12 -16.84 -16.84
N ALA A 418 8.45 -15.74 -17.22
CA ALA A 418 8.88 -14.85 -18.29
C ALA A 418 9.16 -13.43 -17.77
N MET A 419 9.77 -13.35 -16.61
CA MET A 419 10.25 -12.10 -16.02
C MET A 419 11.48 -12.39 -15.18
N ASP A 420 12.57 -11.65 -15.41
CA ASP A 420 13.87 -11.90 -14.79
C ASP A 420 14.22 -10.92 -13.68
N VAL A 421 13.81 -9.65 -13.82
CA VAL A 421 14.18 -8.56 -12.90
C VAL A 421 12.97 -7.67 -12.63
N THR A 422 12.78 -7.27 -11.37
CA THR A 422 11.90 -6.17 -10.97
C THR A 422 12.59 -5.35 -9.88
N LEU A 423 12.40 -4.03 -9.86
CA LEU A 423 13.00 -3.16 -8.86
C LEU A 423 11.94 -2.28 -8.18
N CYS A 424 11.48 -1.24 -8.83
CA CYS A 424 10.44 -0.34 -8.35
C CYS A 424 9.60 0.15 -9.52
N MET A 425 8.50 0.85 -9.24
CA MET A 425 7.59 1.35 -10.29
C MET A 425 8.33 2.27 -11.25
N GLY A 426 8.28 1.94 -12.56
CA GLY A 426 8.92 2.68 -13.65
C GLY A 426 10.37 2.29 -13.96
N ALA A 427 10.99 1.44 -13.14
CA ALA A 427 12.41 1.11 -13.28
C ALA A 427 12.74 0.18 -14.45
N SER A 428 11.76 -0.56 -14.98
CA SER A 428 12.00 -1.53 -16.06
C SER A 428 12.66 -0.92 -17.30
N PHE A 429 12.21 0.25 -17.73
CA PHE A 429 12.74 0.94 -18.90
C PHE A 429 14.16 1.46 -18.68
N SER A 430 14.40 2.10 -17.54
CA SER A 430 15.73 2.60 -17.19
C SER A 430 16.73 1.47 -16.94
N GLY A 431 16.28 0.38 -16.31
CA GLY A 431 17.08 -0.82 -16.09
C GLY A 431 17.49 -1.50 -17.40
N LEU A 432 16.55 -1.69 -18.33
CA LEU A 432 16.82 -2.21 -19.66
C LEU A 432 17.81 -1.31 -20.43
N HIS A 433 17.61 0.03 -20.36
CA HIS A 433 18.52 0.97 -20.99
C HIS A 433 19.97 0.77 -20.51
N GLY A 434 20.18 0.72 -19.19
CA GLY A 434 21.50 0.48 -18.61
C GLY A 434 22.07 -0.87 -19.01
N TRP A 435 21.25 -1.93 -19.00
CA TRP A 435 21.63 -3.28 -19.40
C TRP A 435 22.10 -3.34 -20.84
N ASN A 436 21.36 -2.71 -21.76
CA ASN A 436 21.69 -2.69 -23.20
C ASN A 436 22.95 -1.86 -23.48
N LYS A 437 23.06 -0.67 -22.88
CA LYS A 437 24.26 0.17 -23.04
C LYS A 437 25.53 -0.48 -22.53
N ALA A 438 25.43 -1.24 -21.43
CA ALA A 438 26.58 -1.96 -20.86
C ALA A 438 26.94 -3.24 -21.63
N GLY A 439 25.95 -3.98 -22.11
CA GLY A 439 26.14 -5.29 -22.76
C GLY A 439 26.22 -5.26 -24.29
N GLY A 440 25.90 -4.10 -24.92
CA GLY A 440 25.94 -3.93 -26.37
C GLY A 440 24.95 -4.80 -27.14
N GLU A 441 25.26 -5.08 -28.39
CA GLU A 441 24.37 -5.74 -29.35
C GLU A 441 23.82 -7.09 -28.89
N GLU A 442 24.59 -7.86 -28.12
CA GLU A 442 24.11 -9.15 -27.61
C GLU A 442 22.91 -8.98 -26.67
N ASN A 443 22.99 -8.03 -25.76
CA ASN A 443 21.90 -7.74 -24.82
C ASN A 443 20.71 -7.08 -25.54
N GLU A 444 20.97 -6.13 -26.42
CA GLU A 444 19.97 -5.40 -27.20
C GLU A 444 19.03 -6.31 -27.97
N ARG A 445 19.56 -7.40 -28.57
CA ARG A 445 18.81 -8.37 -29.37
C ARG A 445 18.07 -9.44 -28.56
N LYS A 446 18.32 -9.54 -27.26
CA LYS A 446 17.83 -10.62 -26.39
C LYS A 446 17.10 -10.13 -25.16
N SER A 447 16.85 -8.83 -25.04
CA SER A 447 16.20 -8.28 -23.85
C SER A 447 15.11 -7.29 -24.18
N VAL A 448 14.08 -7.27 -23.33
CA VAL A 448 12.95 -6.35 -23.39
C VAL A 448 12.60 -5.83 -22.01
N ALA A 449 11.89 -4.69 -21.95
CA ALA A 449 11.25 -4.27 -20.70
C ALA A 449 9.72 -4.32 -20.84
N VAL A 450 9.02 -4.61 -19.73
CA VAL A 450 7.56 -4.59 -19.66
C VAL A 450 7.11 -3.68 -18.53
N ILE A 451 6.06 -2.89 -18.77
CA ILE A 451 5.47 -1.96 -17.80
C ILE A 451 3.95 -1.88 -18.02
N GLY A 452 3.16 -1.73 -16.96
CA GLY A 452 1.72 -1.47 -17.10
C GLY A 452 1.42 -0.03 -17.48
N ASP A 453 0.23 0.24 -18.01
CA ASP A 453 -0.24 1.57 -18.41
C ASP A 453 -0.19 2.59 -17.26
N SER A 454 -0.70 2.24 -16.09
CA SER A 454 -0.63 3.08 -14.88
C SER A 454 0.81 3.34 -14.44
N THR A 455 1.65 2.30 -14.40
CA THR A 455 3.06 2.40 -14.00
C THR A 455 3.88 3.19 -15.03
N PHE A 456 3.52 3.11 -16.31
CA PHE A 456 4.10 3.96 -17.35
C PHE A 456 3.83 5.45 -17.08
N MET A 457 2.59 5.80 -16.70
CA MET A 457 2.23 7.17 -16.31
C MET A 457 2.88 7.59 -14.98
N HIS A 458 3.10 6.64 -14.07
CA HIS A 458 3.72 6.91 -12.76
C HIS A 458 5.18 7.40 -12.91
N SER A 459 6.04 6.64 -13.57
CA SER A 459 7.47 6.95 -13.72
C SER A 459 8.09 6.42 -15.01
N GLY A 460 7.39 5.58 -15.77
CA GLY A 460 7.92 4.98 -17.00
C GLY A 460 8.19 5.98 -18.11
N MET A 461 7.43 7.09 -18.16
CA MET A 461 7.62 8.16 -19.17
C MET A 461 9.03 8.73 -19.13
N THR A 462 9.58 8.98 -17.96
CA THR A 462 10.95 9.52 -17.80
C THR A 462 12.01 8.52 -18.26
N GLY A 463 11.77 7.22 -18.03
CA GLY A 463 12.60 6.14 -18.54
C GLY A 463 12.58 6.05 -20.06
N LEU A 464 11.38 6.22 -20.69
CA LEU A 464 11.25 6.25 -22.16
C LEU A 464 11.95 7.47 -22.77
N ALA A 465 11.79 8.64 -22.14
CA ALA A 465 12.50 9.85 -22.56
C ALA A 465 14.03 9.67 -22.53
N SER A 466 14.56 9.00 -21.49
CA SER A 466 16.00 8.68 -21.39
C SER A 466 16.44 7.72 -22.51
N ILE A 467 15.65 6.68 -22.81
CA ILE A 467 15.92 5.75 -23.92
C ILE A 467 15.98 6.51 -25.26
N ALA A 468 14.99 7.37 -25.52
CA ALA A 468 14.91 8.16 -26.75
C ALA A 468 16.08 9.15 -26.84
N TYR A 469 16.34 9.92 -25.79
CA TYR A 469 17.40 10.93 -25.76
C TYR A 469 18.78 10.33 -25.98
N ASN A 470 19.05 9.18 -25.34
CA ASN A 470 20.34 8.50 -25.45
C ASN A 470 20.43 7.50 -26.62
N GLN A 471 19.41 7.45 -27.49
CA GLN A 471 19.35 6.58 -28.68
C GLN A 471 19.73 5.13 -28.33
N SER A 472 19.03 4.56 -27.34
CA SER A 472 19.26 3.19 -26.88
C SER A 472 18.50 2.20 -27.76
N ASN A 473 19.16 1.17 -28.26
CA ASN A 473 18.51 0.03 -28.89
C ASN A 473 17.74 -0.79 -27.86
N SER A 474 16.60 -0.27 -27.42
CA SER A 474 15.79 -0.91 -26.40
C SER A 474 14.35 -1.10 -26.88
N THR A 475 13.88 -2.33 -26.86
CA THR A 475 12.48 -2.68 -27.13
C THR A 475 11.72 -2.70 -25.81
N VAL A 476 10.76 -1.80 -25.64
CA VAL A 476 9.93 -1.71 -24.44
C VAL A 476 8.47 -2.02 -24.75
N ILE A 477 7.78 -2.64 -23.80
CA ILE A 477 6.41 -3.12 -23.97
C ILE A 477 5.53 -2.47 -22.91
N VAL A 478 4.53 -1.70 -23.33
CA VAL A 478 3.50 -1.14 -22.45
C VAL A 478 2.30 -2.07 -22.46
N LEU A 479 1.94 -2.57 -21.30
CA LEU A 479 0.81 -3.48 -21.06
C LEU A 479 -0.44 -2.67 -20.73
N ASP A 480 -1.18 -2.25 -21.75
CA ASP A 480 -2.40 -1.44 -21.63
C ASP A 480 -3.61 -2.35 -21.35
N ASN A 481 -3.98 -2.44 -20.08
CA ASN A 481 -5.19 -3.16 -19.64
C ASN A 481 -6.32 -2.19 -19.21
N SER A 482 -6.14 -0.90 -19.45
CA SER A 482 -7.11 0.17 -19.23
C SER A 482 -7.56 0.31 -17.76
N ILE A 483 -6.73 -0.06 -16.78
CA ILE A 483 -7.04 0.07 -15.36
C ILE A 483 -5.81 -0.16 -14.47
N THR A 484 -5.75 0.45 -13.29
CA THR A 484 -4.80 0.11 -12.23
C THR A 484 -5.34 -1.08 -11.45
N GLY A 485 -5.03 -2.30 -11.93
CA GLY A 485 -5.75 -3.51 -11.50
C GLY A 485 -5.36 -4.05 -10.13
N MET A 486 -4.08 -3.95 -9.75
CA MET A 486 -3.52 -4.64 -8.58
C MET A 486 -4.08 -4.10 -7.24
N THR A 487 -4.39 -2.81 -7.17
CA THR A 487 -4.79 -2.09 -5.96
C THR A 487 -6.31 -1.95 -5.79
N GLY A 488 -7.12 -2.53 -6.70
CA GLY A 488 -8.58 -2.52 -6.60
C GLY A 488 -9.31 -1.90 -7.81
N HIS A 489 -8.66 -1.80 -8.97
CA HIS A 489 -9.23 -1.30 -10.22
C HIS A 489 -9.49 0.22 -10.24
N GLN A 490 -8.52 1.00 -9.77
CA GLN A 490 -8.58 2.47 -9.82
C GLN A 490 -8.34 3.00 -11.24
N GLN A 491 -8.98 4.13 -11.54
CA GLN A 491 -8.76 4.86 -12.79
C GLN A 491 -7.35 5.48 -12.81
N ASN A 492 -6.82 5.69 -14.02
CA ASN A 492 -5.53 6.34 -14.24
C ASN A 492 -5.60 7.21 -15.51
N PRO A 493 -4.59 8.04 -15.81
CA PRO A 493 -4.66 8.98 -16.95
C PRO A 493 -4.90 8.34 -18.33
N THR A 494 -4.73 7.02 -18.50
CA THR A 494 -4.97 6.33 -19.78
C THR A 494 -6.39 5.80 -19.93
N THR A 495 -7.21 5.81 -18.87
CA THR A 495 -8.54 5.19 -18.87
C THR A 495 -9.64 6.10 -19.41
N GLY A 496 -9.46 7.44 -19.34
CA GLY A 496 -10.46 8.43 -19.77
C GLY A 496 -11.61 8.62 -18.77
N LYS A 497 -11.43 8.19 -17.51
CA LYS A 497 -12.37 8.37 -16.40
C LYS A 497 -11.63 8.90 -15.17
N ASN A 498 -12.30 9.73 -14.37
CA ASN A 498 -11.80 10.19 -13.07
C ASN A 498 -12.12 9.18 -11.95
N LEU A 499 -11.77 9.53 -10.70
CA LEU A 499 -12.03 8.70 -9.51
C LEU A 499 -13.52 8.35 -9.35
N TYR A 500 -14.42 9.24 -9.72
CA TYR A 500 -15.89 9.04 -9.64
C TYR A 500 -16.46 8.24 -10.81
N GLY A 501 -15.63 7.80 -11.76
CA GLY A 501 -16.05 7.10 -12.99
C GLY A 501 -16.64 8.02 -14.07
N GLU A 502 -16.56 9.32 -13.90
CA GLU A 502 -17.01 10.32 -14.85
C GLU A 502 -16.01 10.50 -15.99
N PRO A 503 -16.44 10.95 -17.19
CA PRO A 503 -15.53 11.23 -18.29
C PRO A 503 -14.44 12.23 -17.92
N ALA A 504 -13.21 11.91 -18.26
CA ALA A 504 -12.03 12.73 -18.02
C ALA A 504 -11.09 12.74 -19.23
N GLY A 505 -10.05 13.57 -19.18
CA GLY A 505 -8.99 13.55 -20.19
C GLY A 505 -8.33 12.17 -20.28
N ARG A 506 -7.96 11.78 -21.49
CA ARG A 506 -7.28 10.50 -21.74
C ARG A 506 -5.94 10.74 -22.41
N VAL A 507 -4.90 10.13 -21.88
CA VAL A 507 -3.58 10.10 -22.51
C VAL A 507 -3.55 8.99 -23.55
N ASP A 508 -3.21 9.35 -24.80
CA ASP A 508 -2.95 8.39 -25.87
C ASP A 508 -1.51 7.90 -25.79
N LEU A 509 -1.33 6.64 -25.47
CA LEU A 509 -0.02 6.01 -25.28
C LEU A 509 0.81 5.97 -26.57
N GLU A 510 0.17 5.83 -27.75
CA GLU A 510 0.87 5.82 -29.03
C GLU A 510 1.36 7.22 -29.39
N ALA A 511 0.45 8.21 -29.33
CA ALA A 511 0.79 9.60 -29.59
C ALA A 511 1.88 10.10 -28.64
N LEU A 512 1.77 9.78 -27.34
CA LEU A 512 2.75 10.14 -26.33
C LEU A 512 4.12 9.51 -26.61
N SER A 513 4.17 8.21 -26.92
CA SER A 513 5.43 7.52 -27.24
C SER A 513 6.12 8.13 -28.47
N ARG A 514 5.34 8.48 -29.51
CA ARG A 514 5.86 9.17 -30.71
C ARG A 514 6.34 10.58 -30.40
N ALA A 515 5.60 11.32 -29.59
CA ALA A 515 5.98 12.68 -29.17
C ALA A 515 7.29 12.68 -28.37
N MET A 516 7.61 11.58 -27.66
CA MET A 516 8.89 11.39 -26.96
C MET A 516 10.05 11.01 -27.89
N GLY A 517 9.84 10.95 -29.21
CA GLY A 517 10.89 10.68 -30.19
C GLY A 517 11.02 9.21 -30.60
N ILE A 518 10.07 8.34 -30.24
CA ILE A 518 10.07 6.96 -30.69
C ILE A 518 9.35 6.84 -32.03
N SER A 519 10.08 6.54 -33.09
CA SER A 519 9.52 6.38 -34.44
C SER A 519 8.78 5.04 -34.60
N ARG A 520 9.25 3.97 -33.96
CA ARG A 520 8.67 2.63 -34.05
C ARG A 520 7.75 2.37 -32.85
N VAL A 521 6.46 2.59 -33.06
CA VAL A 521 5.41 2.30 -32.07
C VAL A 521 4.40 1.38 -32.71
N ARG A 522 4.15 0.24 -32.10
CA ARG A 522 3.29 -0.84 -32.59
C ARG A 522 2.26 -1.25 -31.54
N VAL A 523 1.03 -1.46 -31.94
CA VAL A 523 -0.03 -2.00 -31.08
C VAL A 523 -0.27 -3.46 -31.45
N VAL A 524 -0.41 -4.32 -30.43
CA VAL A 524 -0.72 -5.76 -30.61
C VAL A 524 -1.85 -6.17 -29.67
N ASP A 525 -2.63 -7.16 -30.10
CA ASP A 525 -3.61 -7.81 -29.24
C ASP A 525 -2.96 -9.01 -28.50
N PRO A 526 -2.84 -8.97 -27.17
CA PRO A 526 -2.23 -10.08 -26.40
C PRO A 526 -3.02 -11.39 -26.46
N TYR A 527 -4.24 -11.40 -26.98
CA TYR A 527 -4.95 -12.65 -27.24
C TYR A 527 -4.51 -13.32 -28.56
N ASN A 528 -3.73 -12.64 -29.40
CA ASN A 528 -3.08 -13.22 -30.56
C ASN A 528 -1.60 -13.49 -30.27
N ILE A 529 -1.29 -14.73 -29.87
CA ILE A 529 0.07 -15.12 -29.47
C ILE A 529 1.07 -14.94 -30.64
N ALA A 530 0.66 -15.29 -31.86
CA ALA A 530 1.54 -15.19 -33.03
C ALA A 530 1.89 -13.75 -33.37
N GLU A 531 0.93 -12.83 -33.27
CA GLU A 531 1.14 -11.40 -33.46
C GLU A 531 2.11 -10.84 -32.42
N CYS A 532 1.94 -11.20 -31.14
CA CYS A 532 2.84 -10.81 -30.05
C CYS A 532 4.28 -11.30 -30.29
N GLU A 533 4.43 -12.59 -30.66
CA GLU A 533 5.74 -13.19 -30.92
C GLU A 533 6.44 -12.50 -32.10
N ASN A 534 5.72 -12.27 -33.21
CA ASN A 534 6.26 -11.61 -34.39
C ASN A 534 6.66 -10.16 -34.10
N ALA A 535 5.81 -9.42 -33.39
CA ALA A 535 6.12 -8.03 -33.02
C ALA A 535 7.41 -7.94 -32.20
N VAL A 536 7.55 -8.77 -31.15
CA VAL A 536 8.77 -8.77 -30.33
C VAL A 536 9.99 -9.16 -31.16
N ARG A 537 9.90 -10.17 -32.01
CA ARG A 537 11.01 -10.64 -32.85
C ARG A 537 11.46 -9.56 -33.86
N GLU A 538 10.51 -8.90 -34.50
CA GLU A 538 10.79 -7.84 -35.49
C GLU A 538 11.41 -6.60 -34.83
N GLU A 539 10.89 -6.18 -33.67
CA GLU A 539 11.42 -5.00 -32.97
C GLU A 539 12.81 -5.24 -32.37
N LEU A 540 13.10 -6.46 -31.88
CA LEU A 540 14.44 -6.82 -31.41
C LEU A 540 15.47 -6.92 -32.54
N ALA A 541 15.05 -7.22 -33.77
CA ALA A 541 15.92 -7.32 -34.93
C ALA A 541 16.22 -5.95 -35.55
N ALA A 542 15.38 -4.95 -35.34
CA ALA A 542 15.48 -3.64 -35.95
C ALA A 542 16.31 -2.67 -35.08
N PRO A 543 17.11 -1.77 -35.68
CA PRO A 543 17.92 -0.81 -34.92
C PRO A 543 17.08 0.32 -34.31
N GLY A 544 17.58 0.89 -33.19
CA GLY A 544 17.01 2.02 -32.47
C GLY A 544 15.87 1.65 -31.50
N PRO A 545 15.39 2.60 -30.72
CA PRO A 545 14.36 2.36 -29.72
C PRO A 545 13.00 2.03 -30.31
N SER A 546 12.24 1.16 -29.66
CA SER A 546 10.88 0.80 -30.07
C SER A 546 9.94 0.59 -28.88
N VAL A 547 8.65 0.84 -29.12
CA VAL A 547 7.56 0.62 -28.15
C VAL A 547 6.53 -0.33 -28.76
N ILE A 548 6.25 -1.41 -28.05
CA ILE A 548 5.11 -2.29 -28.32
C ILE A 548 4.03 -2.00 -27.29
N ILE A 549 2.81 -1.70 -27.70
CA ILE A 549 1.67 -1.52 -26.82
C ILE A 549 0.80 -2.79 -26.91
N SER A 550 0.86 -3.61 -25.88
CA SER A 550 0.02 -4.81 -25.74
C SER A 550 -1.32 -4.39 -25.14
N ARG A 551 -2.32 -4.15 -26.01
CA ARG A 551 -3.57 -3.50 -25.63
C ARG A 551 -4.74 -4.43 -25.61
N ARG A 552 -5.30 -4.64 -24.43
CA ARG A 552 -6.61 -5.29 -24.21
C ARG A 552 -7.12 -4.99 -22.80
N PRO A 553 -8.39 -4.56 -22.65
CA PRO A 553 -8.96 -4.25 -21.34
C PRO A 553 -8.92 -5.45 -20.37
N CYS A 554 -8.77 -5.16 -19.07
CA CYS A 554 -8.82 -6.16 -18.02
C CYS A 554 -10.16 -6.90 -18.03
N VAL A 555 -10.13 -8.22 -17.96
CA VAL A 555 -11.33 -9.08 -18.01
C VAL A 555 -12.28 -8.89 -16.82
N LEU A 556 -11.81 -8.27 -15.74
CA LEU A 556 -12.60 -8.01 -14.54
C LEU A 556 -13.35 -6.66 -14.60
N LEU A 557 -13.15 -5.88 -15.65
CA LEU A 557 -13.93 -4.65 -15.86
C LEU A 557 -15.38 -4.99 -16.18
N LYS A 558 -16.31 -4.28 -15.56
CA LYS A 558 -17.76 -4.52 -15.71
C LYS A 558 -18.25 -4.36 -17.16
N GLU A 559 -17.56 -3.53 -17.94
CA GLU A 559 -17.88 -3.27 -19.35
C GLU A 559 -17.39 -4.39 -20.28
N VAL A 560 -16.46 -5.23 -19.82
CA VAL A 560 -15.91 -6.34 -20.61
C VAL A 560 -16.84 -7.56 -20.52
N ARG A 561 -17.41 -7.93 -21.65
CA ARG A 561 -18.27 -9.11 -21.73
C ARG A 561 -17.43 -10.36 -21.97
N SER A 562 -17.65 -11.41 -21.19
CA SER A 562 -17.11 -12.73 -21.40
C SER A 562 -17.80 -13.43 -22.57
N ASN A 563 -17.04 -14.17 -23.38
CA ASN A 563 -17.61 -15.11 -24.32
C ASN A 563 -18.05 -16.41 -23.60
N PRO A 564 -18.86 -17.26 -24.25
CA PRO A 564 -19.17 -18.57 -23.69
C PRO A 564 -17.91 -19.36 -23.34
N PRO A 565 -17.90 -20.08 -22.21
CA PRO A 565 -16.78 -20.93 -21.83
C PRO A 565 -16.43 -21.94 -22.92
N LEU A 566 -15.13 -22.13 -23.13
CA LEU A 566 -14.63 -23.16 -24.07
C LEU A 566 -14.93 -24.55 -23.53
N LYS A 567 -15.03 -25.50 -24.44
CA LYS A 567 -15.20 -26.93 -24.13
C LYS A 567 -14.04 -27.74 -24.72
N VAL A 568 -13.62 -28.78 -24.03
CA VAL A 568 -12.62 -29.73 -24.53
C VAL A 568 -13.31 -30.86 -25.22
N ASP A 569 -12.88 -31.16 -26.46
CA ASP A 569 -13.21 -32.40 -27.16
C ASP A 569 -12.30 -33.50 -26.60
N ALA A 570 -12.86 -34.35 -25.74
CA ALA A 570 -12.09 -35.39 -25.06
C ALA A 570 -11.53 -36.46 -26.04
N ASP A 571 -12.19 -36.68 -27.18
CA ASP A 571 -11.73 -37.69 -28.18
C ASP A 571 -10.48 -37.20 -28.92
N LYS A 572 -10.41 -35.88 -29.17
CA LYS A 572 -9.24 -35.26 -29.79
C LYS A 572 -8.12 -34.95 -28.79
N CYS A 573 -8.44 -34.80 -27.51
CA CYS A 573 -7.43 -34.48 -26.51
C CYS A 573 -6.46 -35.64 -26.30
N ARG A 574 -5.17 -35.38 -26.50
CA ARG A 574 -4.08 -36.38 -26.33
C ARG A 574 -3.32 -36.26 -25.00
N GLY A 575 -3.79 -35.44 -24.08
CA GLY A 575 -3.14 -35.25 -22.76
C GLY A 575 -1.74 -34.61 -22.84
N CYS A 576 -1.41 -33.91 -23.92
CA CYS A 576 -0.06 -33.38 -24.19
C CYS A 576 0.31 -32.17 -23.30
N ARG A 577 -0.61 -31.65 -22.50
CA ARG A 577 -0.45 -30.54 -21.55
C ARG A 577 0.02 -29.20 -22.15
N MET A 578 0.01 -29.04 -23.48
CA MET A 578 0.46 -27.77 -24.11
C MET A 578 -0.42 -26.59 -23.68
N CYS A 579 -1.73 -26.79 -23.56
CA CYS A 579 -2.66 -25.76 -23.08
C CYS A 579 -2.39 -25.31 -21.63
N MET A 580 -1.78 -26.15 -20.80
CA MET A 580 -1.38 -25.82 -19.43
C MET A 580 -0.24 -24.78 -19.38
N LYS A 581 0.57 -24.67 -20.43
CA LYS A 581 1.71 -23.74 -20.47
C LYS A 581 1.29 -22.26 -20.43
N ILE A 582 0.03 -21.96 -20.74
CA ILE A 582 -0.50 -20.60 -20.60
C ILE A 582 -0.78 -20.23 -19.13
N GLY A 583 -0.79 -21.22 -18.24
CA GLY A 583 -0.98 -20.99 -16.80
C GLY A 583 -2.39 -20.52 -16.40
N CYS A 584 -3.41 -20.71 -17.24
CA CYS A 584 -4.77 -20.26 -16.94
C CYS A 584 -5.40 -21.12 -15.83
N PRO A 585 -5.95 -20.51 -14.75
CA PRO A 585 -6.56 -21.26 -13.65
C PRO A 585 -7.84 -22.00 -14.04
N ALA A 586 -8.46 -21.61 -15.17
CA ALA A 586 -9.63 -22.31 -15.70
C ALA A 586 -9.29 -23.64 -16.38
N ILE A 587 -8.00 -24.00 -16.55
CA ILE A 587 -7.58 -25.24 -17.23
C ILE A 587 -6.92 -26.16 -16.23
N SER A 588 -7.40 -27.39 -16.15
CA SER A 588 -6.83 -28.47 -15.34
C SER A 588 -6.65 -29.76 -16.17
N MET A 589 -6.07 -30.77 -15.56
CA MET A 589 -5.96 -32.12 -16.16
C MET A 589 -6.73 -33.08 -15.28
N ARG A 590 -7.65 -33.86 -15.89
CA ARG A 590 -8.35 -34.95 -15.25
C ARG A 590 -8.29 -36.17 -16.15
N ASP A 591 -7.96 -37.34 -15.62
CA ASP A 591 -7.84 -38.59 -16.33
C ASP A 591 -6.99 -38.48 -17.63
N ASN A 592 -5.87 -37.76 -17.52
CA ASN A 592 -4.95 -37.43 -18.61
C ASN A 592 -5.58 -36.66 -19.80
N LYS A 593 -6.72 -36.00 -19.59
CA LYS A 593 -7.39 -35.10 -20.54
C LYS A 593 -7.43 -33.67 -19.94
N ALA A 594 -7.39 -32.67 -20.81
CA ALA A 594 -7.62 -31.31 -20.38
C ALA A 594 -9.10 -31.13 -20.00
N GLU A 595 -9.34 -30.39 -18.95
CA GLU A 595 -10.67 -29.97 -18.50
C GLU A 595 -10.71 -28.46 -18.32
N ILE A 596 -11.84 -27.85 -18.69
CA ILE A 596 -12.06 -26.41 -18.50
C ILE A 596 -13.16 -26.20 -17.47
N ASP A 597 -12.83 -25.46 -16.41
CA ASP A 597 -13.80 -24.99 -15.46
C ASP A 597 -14.63 -23.87 -16.10
N SER A 598 -15.90 -24.19 -16.38
CA SER A 598 -16.84 -23.28 -17.02
C SER A 598 -17.23 -22.07 -16.14
N THR A 599 -16.99 -22.15 -14.82
CA THR A 599 -17.27 -21.04 -13.90
C THR A 599 -16.16 -20.00 -13.92
N LEU A 600 -14.96 -20.38 -14.31
CA LEU A 600 -13.80 -19.50 -14.41
C LEU A 600 -13.50 -19.06 -15.84
N CYS A 601 -13.85 -19.86 -16.83
CA CYS A 601 -13.48 -19.61 -18.23
C CYS A 601 -14.28 -18.44 -18.83
N VAL A 602 -13.58 -17.43 -19.34
CA VAL A 602 -14.16 -16.24 -20.00
C VAL A 602 -14.18 -16.35 -21.54
N GLY A 603 -13.85 -17.49 -22.11
CA GLY A 603 -13.88 -17.72 -23.58
C GLY A 603 -12.90 -16.88 -24.39
N CYS A 604 -11.74 -16.52 -23.82
CA CYS A 604 -10.75 -15.63 -24.46
C CYS A 604 -10.01 -16.23 -25.68
N ALA A 605 -10.16 -17.53 -25.93
CA ALA A 605 -9.58 -18.28 -27.05
C ALA A 605 -8.02 -18.25 -27.16
N VAL A 606 -7.31 -17.98 -26.06
CA VAL A 606 -5.84 -18.03 -26.07
C VAL A 606 -5.32 -19.46 -26.03
N CYS A 607 -5.89 -20.35 -25.18
CA CYS A 607 -5.46 -21.71 -25.05
C CYS A 607 -5.68 -22.60 -26.29
N PRO A 608 -6.71 -22.41 -27.16
CA PRO A 608 -6.82 -23.13 -28.42
C PRO A 608 -5.61 -22.97 -29.36
N GLN A 609 -4.96 -21.80 -29.36
CA GLN A 609 -3.78 -21.52 -30.19
C GLN A 609 -2.58 -22.44 -29.84
N MET A 610 -2.62 -23.05 -28.68
CA MET A 610 -1.60 -24.01 -28.23
C MET A 610 -1.95 -25.48 -28.53
N CYS A 611 -3.22 -25.71 -28.91
CA CYS A 611 -3.72 -27.07 -29.11
C CYS A 611 -3.48 -27.54 -30.55
N LYS A 612 -2.41 -28.33 -30.76
CA LYS A 612 -2.09 -28.91 -32.08
C LYS A 612 -3.11 -29.92 -32.59
N PHE A 613 -3.99 -30.42 -31.72
CA PHE A 613 -4.95 -31.50 -32.04
C PHE A 613 -6.38 -30.95 -32.24
N GLY A 614 -6.59 -29.64 -32.11
CA GLY A 614 -7.92 -29.05 -32.27
C GLY A 614 -8.94 -29.59 -31.24
N ALA A 615 -8.47 -29.92 -30.03
CA ALA A 615 -9.34 -30.36 -28.94
C ALA A 615 -9.93 -29.21 -28.11
N LEU A 616 -9.45 -27.99 -28.32
CA LEU A 616 -9.92 -26.77 -27.70
C LEU A 616 -10.42 -25.79 -28.74
#